data_d3fb22065dc4cc010dd6faf5e98f48ef
#
_entry.id   d3fb22065dc4cc010dd6faf5e98f48ef
#
_cell.length_a   1.000
_cell.length_b   1.000
_cell.length_c   1.000
_cell.angle_alpha   90.00
_cell.angle_beta   90.00
_cell.angle_gamma   90.00
#
_symmetry.space_group_name_H-M   'P 1'
#
loop_
_entity.id
_entity.type
_entity.pdbx_description
1 polymer ?
#
loop_
_entity_poly.entity_id
_entity_poly.type
_entity_poly.pdbx_seq_one_letter_code
_entity_poly.pdbx_strand_id
1 'polypeptide(L)'
;MPIKKVLIVDDSPTDLSNLKNILSTLDCEIITAGDGKEAIEKAKSEKPDIIFMDIVMEQMDGYEAARTITNDSATKAIPLIFVSSKRQKADRVWARMQGAKDLVSKPYTAEQIMDQIKNYS
;
A
#
# COMPACT_ATOMS: atom_id res chain seq x y z
N MET A 1 8.34 13.42 -8.47
CA MET A 1 7.28 13.25 -9.48
C MET A 1 5.93 13.20 -8.79
N PRO A 2 4.90 13.84 -9.34
CA PRO A 2 3.58 13.79 -8.71
C PRO A 2 2.98 12.38 -8.77
N ILE A 3 2.26 12.00 -7.72
CA ILE A 3 1.54 10.75 -7.68
C ILE A 3 0.27 10.88 -8.53
N LYS A 4 0.16 10.05 -9.56
CA LYS A 4 -0.99 10.06 -10.48
C LYS A 4 -1.80 8.76 -10.42
N LYS A 5 -1.21 7.69 -9.95
CA LYS A 5 -1.85 6.37 -9.89
C LYS A 5 -1.50 5.71 -8.57
N VAL A 6 -2.54 5.31 -7.82
CA VAL A 6 -2.39 4.71 -6.50
C VAL A 6 -3.02 3.32 -6.50
N LEU A 7 -2.28 2.31 -6.06
CA LEU A 7 -2.81 0.97 -5.84
C LEU A 7 -3.08 0.79 -4.35
N ILE A 8 -4.31 0.43 -4.01
CA ILE A 8 -4.70 0.12 -2.62
C ILE A 8 -5.09 -1.34 -2.52
N VAL A 9 -4.55 -2.01 -1.51
CA VAL A 9 -4.69 -3.46 -1.33
C VAL A 9 -5.23 -3.78 0.05
N ASP A 10 -6.39 -4.41 0.11
CA ASP A 10 -7.02 -4.85 1.35
C ASP A 10 -8.08 -5.89 0.98
N ASP A 11 -8.27 -6.91 1.81
CA ASP A 11 -9.33 -7.89 1.61
C ASP A 11 -10.67 -7.45 2.21
N SER A 12 -10.70 -6.32 2.90
CA SER A 12 -11.92 -5.73 3.46
C SER A 12 -12.48 -4.67 2.51
N PRO A 13 -13.68 -4.90 1.93
CA PRO A 13 -14.31 -3.88 1.07
C PRO A 13 -14.55 -2.55 1.79
N THR A 14 -14.84 -2.61 3.09
CA THR A 14 -15.04 -1.40 3.90
C THR A 14 -13.76 -0.57 4.01
N ASP A 15 -12.64 -1.24 4.28
CA ASP A 15 -11.34 -0.56 4.39
C ASP A 15 -10.88 0.01 3.04
N LEU A 16 -11.10 -0.73 1.94
CA LEU A 16 -10.83 -0.22 0.60
C LEU A 16 -11.65 1.02 0.30
N SER A 17 -12.95 0.98 0.62
CA SER A 17 -13.85 2.11 0.41
C SER A 17 -13.43 3.34 1.19
N ASN A 18 -13.04 3.15 2.45
CA ASN A 18 -12.58 4.23 3.31
C ASN A 18 -11.31 4.90 2.75
N LEU A 19 -10.34 4.10 2.37
CA LEU A 19 -9.09 4.61 1.81
C LEU A 19 -9.32 5.28 0.45
N LYS A 20 -10.19 4.70 -0.37
CA LYS A 20 -10.58 5.27 -1.65
C LYS A 20 -11.23 6.65 -1.48
N ASN A 21 -12.10 6.79 -0.47
CA ASN A 21 -12.75 8.08 -0.18
C ASN A 21 -11.72 9.15 0.20
N ILE A 22 -10.73 8.81 1.01
CA ILE A 22 -9.66 9.73 1.38
C ILE A 22 -8.90 10.19 0.13
N LEU A 23 -8.54 9.25 -0.72
CA LEU A 23 -7.75 9.52 -1.93
C LEU A 23 -8.56 10.21 -3.03
N SER A 24 -9.90 10.14 -2.98
CA SER A 24 -10.76 10.72 -4.01
C SER A 24 -10.66 12.24 -4.09
N THR A 25 -10.12 12.89 -3.06
CA THR A 25 -9.89 14.34 -3.07
C THR A 25 -8.67 14.73 -3.91
N LEU A 26 -7.87 13.75 -4.32
CA LEU A 26 -6.71 13.97 -5.17
C LEU A 26 -7.05 13.70 -6.63
N ASP A 27 -6.34 14.36 -7.53
CA ASP A 27 -6.47 14.11 -8.96
C ASP A 27 -5.58 12.92 -9.33
N CYS A 28 -5.99 11.73 -8.93
CA CYS A 28 -5.24 10.50 -9.20
C CYS A 28 -6.19 9.35 -9.54
N GLU A 29 -5.67 8.40 -10.32
CA GLU A 29 -6.37 7.15 -10.61
C GLU A 29 -6.15 6.19 -9.44
N ILE A 30 -7.24 5.56 -8.97
CA ILE A 30 -7.18 4.62 -7.85
C ILE A 30 -7.48 3.22 -8.37
N ILE A 31 -6.55 2.31 -8.12
CA ILE A 31 -6.68 0.90 -8.50
C ILE A 31 -6.76 0.09 -7.22
N THR A 32 -7.63 -0.91 -7.18
CA THR A 32 -7.83 -1.74 -6.01
C THR A 32 -7.40 -3.18 -6.26
N ALA A 33 -6.93 -3.86 -5.21
CA ALA A 33 -6.66 -5.29 -5.21
C ALA A 33 -7.16 -5.86 -3.89
N GLY A 34 -7.73 -7.06 -3.95
CA GLY A 34 -8.33 -7.71 -2.78
C GLY A 34 -7.43 -8.69 -2.06
N ASP A 35 -6.26 -8.99 -2.59
CA ASP A 35 -5.29 -9.90 -1.98
C ASP A 35 -3.89 -9.64 -2.51
N GLY A 36 -2.91 -10.33 -1.93
CA GLY A 36 -1.51 -10.13 -2.28
C GLY A 36 -1.17 -10.56 -3.70
N LYS A 37 -1.80 -11.62 -4.20
CA LYS A 37 -1.55 -12.11 -5.55
C LYS A 37 -2.03 -11.10 -6.59
N GLU A 38 -3.23 -10.58 -6.41
CA GLU A 38 -3.78 -9.55 -7.28
C GLU A 38 -2.93 -8.28 -7.21
N ALA A 39 -2.43 -7.93 -6.02
CA ALA A 39 -1.56 -6.78 -5.83
C ALA A 39 -0.28 -6.90 -6.66
N ILE A 40 0.35 -8.07 -6.66
CA ILE A 40 1.56 -8.32 -7.45
C ILE A 40 1.27 -8.14 -8.94
N GLU A 41 0.17 -8.73 -9.41
CA GLU A 41 -0.24 -8.64 -10.81
C GLU A 41 -0.48 -7.18 -11.24
N LYS A 42 -1.21 -6.44 -10.42
CA LYS A 42 -1.53 -5.03 -10.72
C LYS A 42 -0.34 -4.11 -10.59
N ALA A 43 0.57 -4.38 -9.65
CA ALA A 43 1.82 -3.62 -9.56
C ALA A 43 2.61 -3.72 -10.86
N LYS A 44 2.64 -4.89 -11.47
CA LYS A 44 3.35 -5.10 -12.74
C LYS A 44 2.62 -4.49 -13.93
N SER A 45 1.32 -4.71 -14.03
CA SER A 45 0.53 -4.30 -15.21
C SER A 45 0.19 -2.82 -15.20
N GLU A 46 -0.15 -2.26 -14.03
CA GLU A 46 -0.61 -0.88 -13.91
C GLU A 46 0.50 0.11 -13.56
N LYS A 47 1.60 -0.36 -13.01
CA LYS A 47 2.76 0.44 -12.61
C LYS A 47 2.35 1.67 -11.80
N PRO A 48 1.72 1.45 -10.62
CA PRO A 48 1.29 2.58 -9.79
C PRO A 48 2.48 3.38 -9.27
N ASP A 49 2.23 4.61 -8.89
CA ASP A 49 3.25 5.50 -8.32
C ASP A 49 3.48 5.26 -6.83
N ILE A 50 2.51 4.66 -6.15
CA ILE A 50 2.59 4.29 -4.73
C ILE A 50 1.60 3.16 -4.46
N ILE A 51 1.93 2.31 -3.48
CA ILE A 51 1.06 1.20 -3.05
C ILE A 51 0.78 1.34 -1.55
N PHE A 52 -0.50 1.30 -1.18
CA PHE A 52 -0.93 1.12 0.20
C PHE A 52 -1.47 -0.30 0.36
N MET A 53 -0.91 -1.06 1.29
CA MET A 53 -1.21 -2.49 1.41
C MET A 53 -1.46 -2.91 2.85
N ASP A 54 -2.57 -3.59 3.10
CA ASP A 54 -2.82 -4.24 4.38
C ASP A 54 -1.86 -5.42 4.55
N ILE A 55 -1.52 -5.74 5.81
CA ILE A 55 -0.62 -6.86 6.12
C ILE A 55 -1.40 -8.17 6.22
N VAL A 56 -2.52 -8.18 6.97
CA VAL A 56 -3.28 -9.40 7.25
C VAL A 56 -4.35 -9.59 6.18
N MET A 57 -4.11 -10.56 5.28
CA MET A 57 -5.04 -10.91 4.20
C MET A 57 -5.12 -12.43 4.08
N GLU A 58 -6.23 -12.94 3.53
CA GLU A 58 -6.55 -14.37 3.54
C GLU A 58 -5.60 -15.24 2.72
N GLN A 59 -5.32 -14.86 1.49
CA GLN A 59 -4.62 -15.75 0.55
C GLN A 59 -3.11 -15.63 0.68
N MET A 60 -2.60 -14.43 0.52
CA MET A 60 -1.18 -14.12 0.62
C MET A 60 -1.07 -12.88 1.48
N ASP A 61 -0.34 -12.96 2.59
CA ASP A 61 -0.23 -11.81 3.46
C ASP A 61 0.57 -10.67 2.81
N GLY A 62 0.42 -9.47 3.38
CA GLY A 62 1.05 -8.29 2.83
C GLY A 62 2.58 -8.34 2.84
N TYR A 63 3.17 -9.01 3.83
CA TYR A 63 4.63 -9.16 3.89
C TYR A 63 5.17 -9.95 2.71
N GLU A 64 4.53 -11.08 2.38
CA GLU A 64 4.93 -11.91 1.25
C GLU A 64 4.77 -11.16 -0.07
N ALA A 65 3.64 -10.48 -0.25
CA ALA A 65 3.40 -9.67 -1.44
C ALA A 65 4.42 -8.55 -1.56
N ALA A 66 4.73 -7.87 -0.45
CA ALA A 66 5.72 -6.79 -0.43
C ALA A 66 7.11 -7.29 -0.82
N ARG A 67 7.52 -8.44 -0.29
CA ARG A 67 8.83 -9.03 -0.67
C ARG A 67 8.91 -9.27 -2.17
N THR A 68 7.84 -9.80 -2.75
CA THR A 68 7.79 -10.08 -4.19
C THR A 68 7.87 -8.78 -4.99
N ILE A 69 7.08 -7.78 -4.63
CA ILE A 69 7.04 -6.49 -5.33
C ILE A 69 8.37 -5.74 -5.22
N THR A 70 8.95 -5.69 -4.03
CA THR A 70 10.16 -4.91 -3.77
C THR A 70 11.44 -5.61 -4.27
N ASN A 71 11.37 -6.89 -4.59
CA ASN A 71 12.50 -7.66 -5.14
C ASN A 71 12.42 -7.83 -6.67
N ASP A 72 11.30 -7.48 -7.28
CA ASP A 72 11.15 -7.58 -8.75
C ASP A 72 11.68 -6.31 -9.40
N SER A 73 12.54 -6.45 -10.39
CA SER A 73 13.14 -5.31 -11.10
C SER A 73 12.10 -4.38 -11.74
N ALA A 74 10.94 -4.92 -12.09
CA ALA A 74 9.86 -4.13 -12.72
C ALA A 74 9.08 -3.27 -11.70
N THR A 75 9.10 -3.63 -10.42
CA THR A 75 8.24 -3.00 -9.41
C THR A 75 9.00 -2.49 -8.17
N LYS A 76 10.27 -2.80 -8.03
CA LYS A 76 11.03 -2.48 -6.81
C LYS A 76 11.14 -0.99 -6.51
N ALA A 77 11.01 -0.13 -7.51
CA ALA A 77 11.11 1.31 -7.34
C ALA A 77 9.82 1.94 -6.82
N ILE A 78 8.71 1.20 -6.83
CA ILE A 78 7.41 1.71 -6.37
C ILE A 78 7.43 1.79 -4.84
N PRO A 79 7.22 2.97 -4.23
CA PRO A 79 7.12 3.05 -2.76
C PRO A 79 5.90 2.29 -2.28
N LEU A 80 6.10 1.41 -1.29
CA LEU A 80 5.06 0.58 -0.69
C LEU A 80 4.92 0.94 0.77
N ILE A 81 3.71 1.27 1.19
CA ILE A 81 3.36 1.67 2.55
C ILE A 81 2.37 0.63 3.09
N PHE A 82 2.70 0.00 4.21
CA PHE A 82 1.75 -0.88 4.87
C PHE A 82 0.71 -0.06 5.64
N VAL A 83 -0.53 -0.54 5.64
CA VAL A 83 -1.63 0.02 6.42
C VAL A 83 -2.20 -1.12 7.25
N SER A 84 -2.03 -1.08 8.58
CA SER A 84 -2.33 -2.24 9.40
C SER A 84 -2.81 -1.88 10.79
N SER A 85 -3.56 -2.79 11.41
CA SER A 85 -3.94 -2.68 12.84
C SER A 85 -2.76 -2.95 13.78
N LYS A 86 -1.64 -3.47 13.28
CA LYS A 86 -0.43 -3.68 14.07
C LYS A 86 0.22 -2.34 14.39
N ARG A 87 0.58 -2.13 15.66
CA ARG A 87 1.03 -0.81 16.15
C ARG A 87 2.37 -0.82 16.89
N GLN A 88 2.94 -1.99 17.15
CA GLN A 88 4.17 -2.10 17.91
C GLN A 88 5.36 -1.63 17.09
N LYS A 89 6.38 -1.13 17.77
CA LYS A 89 7.61 -0.68 17.12
C LYS A 89 8.25 -1.79 16.29
N ALA A 90 8.18 -3.04 16.77
CA ALA A 90 8.71 -4.20 16.05
C ALA A 90 8.02 -4.40 14.70
N ASP A 91 6.74 -4.06 14.59
CA ASP A 91 6.01 -4.18 13.32
C ASP A 91 6.55 -3.21 12.26
N ARG A 92 6.93 -2.02 12.66
CA ARG A 92 7.54 -1.05 11.74
C ARG A 92 8.91 -1.51 11.25
N VAL A 93 9.72 -2.07 12.13
CA VAL A 93 11.02 -2.63 11.76
C VAL A 93 10.83 -3.78 10.79
N TRP A 94 9.89 -4.68 11.09
CA TRP A 94 9.61 -5.84 10.25
C TRP A 94 9.11 -5.41 8.86
N ALA A 95 8.26 -4.40 8.81
CA ALA A 95 7.75 -3.84 7.56
C ALA A 95 8.89 -3.35 6.67
N ARG A 96 9.83 -2.61 7.24
CA ARG A 96 11.00 -2.10 6.50
C ARG A 96 11.89 -3.23 6.01
N MET A 97 12.05 -4.30 6.78
CA MET A 97 12.80 -5.49 6.36
C MET A 97 12.17 -6.17 5.14
N GLN A 98 10.85 -6.01 4.94
CA GLN A 98 10.18 -6.54 3.76
C GLN A 98 10.23 -5.57 2.57
N GLY A 99 10.92 -4.45 2.71
CA GLY A 99 11.10 -3.47 1.65
C GLY A 99 10.10 -2.32 1.66
N ALA A 100 9.17 -2.28 2.62
CA ALA A 100 8.24 -1.18 2.72
C ALA A 100 8.93 0.10 3.20
N LYS A 101 8.43 1.24 2.74
CA LYS A 101 8.98 2.55 3.14
C LYS A 101 8.46 2.99 4.51
N ASP A 102 7.23 2.62 4.86
CA ASP A 102 6.63 2.98 6.14
C ASP A 102 5.44 2.07 6.46
N LEU A 103 4.89 2.25 7.66
CA LEU A 103 3.68 1.58 8.12
C LEU A 103 2.77 2.60 8.79
N VAL A 104 1.52 2.69 8.31
CA VAL A 104 0.50 3.55 8.89
C VAL A 104 -0.45 2.68 9.70
N SER A 105 -0.65 3.00 10.97
CA SER A 105 -1.50 2.19 11.86
C SER A 105 -2.98 2.52 11.69
N LYS A 106 -3.81 1.47 11.67
CA LYS A 106 -5.27 1.64 11.73
C LYS A 106 -5.72 1.81 13.18
N PRO A 107 -6.69 2.65 13.47
CA PRO A 107 -7.34 3.58 12.56
C PRO A 107 -6.41 4.76 12.22
N TYR A 108 -6.47 5.21 10.99
CA TYR A 108 -5.65 6.34 10.53
C TYR A 108 -6.53 7.54 10.20
N THR A 109 -5.91 8.73 10.16
CA THR A 109 -6.57 9.95 9.69
C THR A 109 -6.29 10.15 8.21
N ALA A 110 -7.12 10.95 7.56
CA ALA A 110 -6.88 11.34 6.17
C ALA A 110 -5.51 12.02 6.03
N GLU A 111 -5.14 12.83 7.02
CA GLU A 111 -3.85 13.52 7.03
C GLU A 111 -2.67 12.55 6.98
N GLN A 112 -2.73 11.45 7.73
CA GLN A 112 -1.66 10.44 7.72
C GLN A 112 -1.46 9.82 6.35
N ILE A 113 -2.54 9.55 5.62
CA ILE A 113 -2.47 9.01 4.26
C ILE A 113 -1.94 10.07 3.29
N MET A 114 -2.44 11.30 3.41
CA MET A 114 -2.00 12.41 2.56
C MET A 114 -0.52 12.74 2.75
N ASP A 115 -0.02 12.62 3.99
CA ASP A 115 1.39 12.83 4.28
C ASP A 115 2.27 11.82 3.53
N GLN A 116 1.83 10.55 3.44
CA GLN A 116 2.57 9.54 2.68
C GLN A 116 2.58 9.88 1.19
N ILE A 117 1.46 10.31 0.63
CA ILE A 117 1.40 10.76 -0.76
C ILE A 117 2.39 11.90 -0.98
N LYS A 118 2.41 12.87 -0.07
CA LYS A 118 3.28 14.03 -0.16
C LYS A 118 4.76 13.65 -0.08
N ASN A 119 5.10 12.70 0.80
CA ASN A 119 6.48 12.25 1.00
C ASN A 119 7.07 11.62 -0.26
N TYR A 120 6.26 11.04 -1.12
CA TYR A 120 6.71 10.31 -2.31
C TYR A 120 6.26 10.94 -3.62
N SER A 121 5.75 12.15 -3.54
CA SER A 121 5.37 12.93 -4.75
C SER A 121 6.54 13.67 -5.37
#